data_07a817b5334f909a17d5ac372f80cd30
#
_entry.id   07a817b5334f909a17d5ac372f80cd30
#
_cell.length_a   1.000
_cell.length_b   1.000
_cell.length_c   1.000
_cell.angle_alpha   90.00
_cell.angle_beta   90.00
_cell.angle_gamma   90.00
#
_symmetry.space_group_name_H-M   'P 1'
#
loop_
_entity.id
_entity.type
_entity.pdbx_description
1 polymer ?
#
loop_
_entity_poly.entity_id
_entity_poly.type
_entity_poly.pdbx_seq_one_letter_code
_entity_poly.pdbx_strand_id
1 'polypeptide(L)'
;MNDENIFLTEQEAFQQLTLSQIVTKDHRAAGVFERYNLDFCCKGNKSFNDACKEKGLNAEEIISELQNSNLISNENAIRFNEWELDFLVNYIINNHHQYVKNSIPVISAHAEKVAQVHGKHHPETIEINKIFSIVYKDLKQHLMKEEEILFPYIKYIVKVKNNRSKPERPYFGSIKNPINMMESEHTSAGDNLFNIRKLTNNYSLPADACTTYSTYYKELKEFEEDLHKHVYLENSILFPKAIKVEEKIFQEFED
;
A
#
# COMPACT_ATOMS: atom_id res chain seq x y z
N MET A 1 47.33 6.89 -0.69
CA MET A 1 46.02 6.24 -0.64
C MET A 1 45.02 7.37 -0.74
N ASN A 2 44.39 7.49 -1.94
CA ASN A 2 43.49 8.59 -2.22
C ASN A 2 42.14 8.23 -1.61
N ASP A 3 41.69 8.99 -0.60
CA ASP A 3 40.32 9.05 -0.18
C ASP A 3 39.53 9.76 -1.30
N GLU A 4 39.03 9.01 -2.26
CA GLU A 4 38.01 9.49 -3.19
C GLU A 4 36.70 9.60 -2.37
N ASN A 5 36.47 10.81 -1.86
CA ASN A 5 35.22 11.23 -1.30
C ASN A 5 34.21 11.32 -2.46
N ILE A 6 33.54 10.20 -2.75
CA ILE A 6 32.55 10.12 -3.82
C ILE A 6 31.31 10.84 -3.32
N PHE A 7 31.20 12.14 -3.61
CA PHE A 7 29.93 12.87 -3.49
C PHE A 7 29.01 12.36 -4.61
N LEU A 8 27.97 11.62 -4.23
CA LEU A 8 26.90 11.23 -5.16
C LEU A 8 26.25 12.50 -5.73
N THR A 9 26.01 12.52 -7.05
CA THR A 9 25.17 13.56 -7.65
C THR A 9 23.76 13.49 -7.07
N GLU A 10 23.00 14.58 -7.15
CA GLU A 10 21.59 14.59 -6.68
C GLU A 10 20.76 13.47 -7.34
N GLN A 11 21.04 13.15 -8.60
CA GLN A 11 20.38 12.11 -9.35
C GLN A 11 20.80 10.70 -8.87
N GLU A 12 22.08 10.48 -8.59
CA GLU A 12 22.56 9.22 -8.01
C GLU A 12 22.02 9.02 -6.59
N ALA A 13 21.99 10.08 -5.78
CA ALA A 13 21.39 10.03 -4.46
C ALA A 13 19.89 9.70 -4.53
N PHE A 14 19.16 10.24 -5.52
CA PHE A 14 17.75 9.90 -5.74
C PHE A 14 17.56 8.44 -6.12
N GLN A 15 18.39 7.88 -6.98
CA GLN A 15 18.33 6.48 -7.43
C GLN A 15 18.57 5.47 -6.30
N GLN A 16 19.24 5.89 -5.21
CA GLN A 16 19.46 5.06 -4.02
C GLN A 16 18.27 5.08 -3.04
N LEU A 17 17.35 6.03 -3.17
CA LEU A 17 16.15 6.05 -2.36
C LEU A 17 15.30 4.82 -2.66
N THR A 18 14.62 4.29 -1.63
CA THR A 18 13.64 3.25 -1.84
C THR A 18 12.36 3.81 -2.46
N LEU A 19 11.58 2.95 -3.14
CA LEU A 19 10.30 3.36 -3.71
C LEU A 19 9.40 3.98 -2.63
N SER A 20 9.34 3.37 -1.45
CA SER A 20 8.53 3.91 -0.35
C SER A 20 9.05 5.26 0.17
N GLN A 21 10.37 5.48 0.22
CA GLN A 21 10.94 6.77 0.60
C GLN A 21 10.58 7.89 -0.39
N ILE A 22 10.56 7.58 -1.69
CA ILE A 22 10.17 8.54 -2.72
C ILE A 22 8.69 8.91 -2.55
N VAL A 23 7.80 7.94 -2.40
CA VAL A 23 6.37 8.19 -2.17
C VAL A 23 6.12 8.89 -0.83
N THR A 24 6.95 8.64 0.19
CA THR A 24 6.85 9.35 1.49
C THR A 24 7.22 10.83 1.38
N LYS A 25 8.13 11.20 0.47
CA LYS A 25 8.43 12.60 0.19
C LYS A 25 7.28 13.28 -0.56
N ASP A 26 6.68 12.59 -1.52
CA ASP A 26 5.51 13.04 -2.25
C ASP A 26 4.63 11.85 -2.67
N HIS A 27 3.48 11.69 -2.02
CA HIS A 27 2.54 10.61 -2.26
C HIS A 27 2.04 10.51 -3.71
N ARG A 28 2.10 11.60 -4.48
CA ARG A 28 1.70 11.64 -5.89
C ARG A 28 2.63 10.83 -6.78
N ALA A 29 3.86 10.56 -6.33
CA ALA A 29 4.79 9.66 -7.02
C ALA A 29 4.22 8.23 -7.14
N ALA A 30 3.31 7.83 -6.26
CA ALA A 30 2.58 6.56 -6.34
C ALA A 30 1.93 6.37 -7.72
N GLY A 31 1.25 7.39 -8.24
CA GLY A 31 0.60 7.31 -9.56
C GLY A 31 1.59 7.16 -10.73
N VAL A 32 2.83 7.67 -10.59
CA VAL A 32 3.90 7.39 -11.56
C VAL A 32 4.33 5.94 -11.45
N PHE A 33 4.62 5.47 -10.24
CA PHE A 33 5.07 4.10 -10.01
C PHE A 33 4.05 3.05 -10.45
N GLU A 34 2.75 3.30 -10.28
CA GLU A 34 1.69 2.42 -10.78
C GLU A 34 1.73 2.25 -12.30
N ARG A 35 1.96 3.34 -13.07
CA ARG A 35 2.08 3.26 -14.54
C ARG A 35 3.23 2.37 -15.01
N TYR A 36 4.31 2.35 -14.24
CA TYR A 36 5.48 1.50 -14.49
C TYR A 36 5.43 0.15 -13.75
N ASN A 37 4.31 -0.15 -13.07
CA ASN A 37 4.15 -1.35 -12.25
C ASN A 37 5.23 -1.50 -11.17
N LEU A 38 5.75 -0.40 -10.61
CA LEU A 38 6.71 -0.41 -9.52
C LEU A 38 5.96 -0.53 -8.19
N ASP A 39 6.23 -1.61 -7.44
CA ASP A 39 5.58 -1.89 -6.16
C ASP A 39 6.24 -1.08 -5.04
N PHE A 40 5.62 0.04 -4.69
CA PHE A 40 6.06 0.96 -3.63
C PHE A 40 5.45 0.65 -2.26
N CYS A 41 4.48 -0.25 -2.16
CA CYS A 41 3.74 -0.56 -0.93
C CYS A 41 4.20 -1.85 -0.24
N CYS A 42 4.17 -3.00 -0.93
CA CYS A 42 4.55 -4.29 -0.34
C CYS A 42 6.07 -4.56 -0.48
N LYS A 43 6.69 -4.13 -1.57
CA LYS A 43 8.13 -4.25 -1.86
C LYS A 43 8.83 -2.88 -1.92
N GLY A 44 8.25 -1.89 -1.26
CA GLY A 44 8.68 -0.49 -1.27
C GLY A 44 10.07 -0.23 -0.68
N ASN A 45 10.64 -1.19 0.04
CA ASN A 45 12.00 -1.12 0.60
C ASN A 45 13.11 -1.30 -0.45
N LYS A 46 12.76 -1.71 -1.68
CA LYS A 46 13.72 -1.83 -2.78
C LYS A 46 14.16 -0.45 -3.27
N SER A 47 15.47 -0.28 -3.59
CA SER A 47 15.93 0.96 -4.20
C SER A 47 15.25 1.20 -5.55
N PHE A 48 15.04 2.47 -5.90
CA PHE A 48 14.45 2.83 -7.19
C PHE A 48 15.25 2.26 -8.36
N ASN A 49 16.58 2.35 -8.29
CA ASN A 49 17.46 1.82 -9.32
C ASN A 49 17.32 0.29 -9.50
N ASP A 50 17.28 -0.46 -8.38
CA ASP A 50 17.16 -1.92 -8.46
C ASP A 50 15.77 -2.34 -8.96
N ALA A 51 14.73 -1.61 -8.57
CA ALA A 51 13.37 -1.86 -9.06
C ALA A 51 13.25 -1.61 -10.58
N CYS A 52 13.88 -0.56 -11.10
CA CYS A 52 13.95 -0.29 -12.53
C CYS A 52 14.75 -1.36 -13.30
N LYS A 53 15.93 -1.74 -12.78
CA LYS A 53 16.77 -2.78 -13.40
C LYS A 53 16.03 -4.13 -13.50
N GLU A 54 15.37 -4.55 -12.42
CA GLU A 54 14.64 -5.83 -12.39
C GLU A 54 13.55 -5.90 -13.46
N LYS A 55 12.96 -4.76 -13.79
CA LYS A 55 11.88 -4.65 -14.78
C LYS A 55 12.33 -4.20 -16.16
N GLY A 56 13.63 -3.95 -16.34
CA GLY A 56 14.18 -3.46 -17.60
C GLY A 56 13.67 -2.06 -17.98
N LEU A 57 13.36 -1.22 -16.97
CA LEU A 57 12.85 0.13 -17.15
C LEU A 57 13.99 1.15 -17.23
N ASN A 58 13.78 2.22 -17.99
CA ASN A 58 14.70 3.36 -18.04
C ASN A 58 14.45 4.27 -16.82
N ALA A 59 15.40 4.24 -15.86
CA ALA A 59 15.31 5.05 -14.64
C ALA A 59 15.31 6.56 -14.93
N GLU A 60 16.04 7.04 -15.93
CA GLU A 60 16.11 8.47 -16.27
C GLU A 60 14.77 9.00 -16.81
N GLU A 61 14.08 8.20 -17.60
CA GLU A 61 12.75 8.53 -18.12
C GLU A 61 11.75 8.70 -16.97
N ILE A 62 11.73 7.79 -16.02
CA ILE A 62 10.85 7.85 -14.85
C ILE A 62 11.20 9.04 -13.95
N ILE A 63 12.49 9.33 -13.72
CA ILE A 63 12.92 10.52 -12.97
C ILE A 63 12.46 11.79 -13.67
N SER A 64 12.61 11.87 -15.00
CA SER A 64 12.15 13.03 -15.78
C SER A 64 10.63 13.21 -15.65
N GLU A 65 9.86 12.14 -15.65
CA GLU A 65 8.42 12.21 -15.45
C GLU A 65 8.04 12.70 -14.04
N LEU A 66 8.73 12.20 -13.01
CA LEU A 66 8.56 12.67 -11.63
C LEU A 66 8.91 14.16 -11.49
N GLN A 67 9.95 14.64 -12.15
CA GLN A 67 10.37 16.04 -12.15
C GLN A 67 9.38 16.95 -12.90
N ASN A 68 8.98 16.54 -14.13
CA ASN A 68 8.06 17.31 -14.98
C ASN A 68 6.66 17.43 -14.37
N SER A 69 6.26 16.49 -13.54
CA SER A 69 4.98 16.53 -12.83
C SER A 69 5.01 17.47 -11.61
N ASN A 70 6.09 18.24 -11.38
CA ASN A 70 6.33 19.05 -10.19
C ASN A 70 6.14 18.26 -8.87
N LEU A 71 6.40 16.96 -8.90
CA LEU A 71 6.19 16.07 -7.75
C LEU A 71 7.31 16.19 -6.71
N ILE A 72 8.51 16.60 -7.12
CA ILE A 72 9.70 16.65 -6.25
C ILE A 72 9.82 18.00 -5.52
N SER A 73 9.10 19.05 -5.96
CA SER A 73 9.29 20.43 -5.48
C SER A 73 8.04 21.14 -4.97
N ASN A 74 6.93 20.44 -4.71
CA ASN A 74 5.65 21.11 -4.47
C ASN A 74 5.28 21.18 -2.97
N GLU A 75 5.13 22.39 -2.46
CA GLU A 75 4.69 22.72 -1.09
C GLU A 75 3.27 22.22 -0.76
N ASN A 76 2.47 21.84 -1.77
CA ASN A 76 1.10 21.35 -1.61
C ASN A 76 0.95 19.83 -1.49
N ALA A 77 2.05 19.07 -1.40
CA ALA A 77 1.98 17.63 -1.19
C ALA A 77 1.47 17.31 0.23
N ILE A 78 0.52 16.37 0.33
CA ILE A 78 0.10 15.87 1.66
C ILE A 78 1.28 15.10 2.27
N ARG A 79 1.75 15.59 3.40
CA ARG A 79 2.88 14.99 4.13
C ARG A 79 2.36 14.05 5.21
N PHE A 80 1.87 12.88 4.82
CA PHE A 80 1.33 11.88 5.76
C PHE A 80 2.31 11.50 6.86
N ASN A 81 3.62 11.56 6.60
CA ASN A 81 4.66 11.28 7.58
C ASN A 81 4.74 12.32 8.72
N GLU A 82 4.14 13.51 8.56
CA GLU A 82 4.07 14.54 9.61
C GLU A 82 2.82 14.38 10.49
N TRP A 83 1.86 13.54 10.09
CA TRP A 83 0.62 13.35 10.84
C TRP A 83 0.82 12.56 12.13
N GLU A 84 0.06 12.91 13.15
CA GLU A 84 -0.01 12.13 14.38
C GLU A 84 -0.64 10.75 14.11
N LEU A 85 -0.20 9.73 14.87
CA LEU A 85 -0.60 8.34 14.62
C LEU A 85 -2.10 8.09 14.75
N ASP A 86 -2.75 8.69 15.75
CA ASP A 86 -4.18 8.55 15.97
C ASP A 86 -5.01 9.22 14.85
N PHE A 87 -4.53 10.35 14.33
CA PHE A 87 -5.13 11.00 13.17
C PHE A 87 -4.97 10.15 11.91
N LEU A 88 -3.76 9.59 11.67
CA LEU A 88 -3.49 8.72 10.52
C LEU A 88 -4.34 7.43 10.57
N VAL A 89 -4.47 6.81 11.74
CA VAL A 89 -5.38 5.66 11.95
C VAL A 89 -6.82 6.02 11.58
N ASN A 90 -7.33 7.17 12.05
CA ASN A 90 -8.70 7.59 11.71
C ASN A 90 -8.86 7.87 10.22
N TYR A 91 -7.85 8.44 9.58
CA TYR A 91 -7.85 8.66 8.14
C TYR A 91 -7.93 7.35 7.35
N ILE A 92 -7.10 6.36 7.71
CA ILE A 92 -7.11 5.04 7.07
C ILE A 92 -8.49 4.39 7.21
N ILE A 93 -9.05 4.36 8.42
CA ILE A 93 -10.38 3.78 8.66
C ILE A 93 -11.46 4.49 7.83
N ASN A 94 -11.51 5.82 7.89
CA ASN A 94 -12.61 6.59 7.29
C ASN A 94 -12.53 6.68 5.76
N ASN A 95 -11.36 6.54 5.17
CA ASN A 95 -11.18 6.63 3.72
C ASN A 95 -11.00 5.24 3.11
N HIS A 96 -9.95 4.52 3.51
CA HIS A 96 -9.57 3.27 2.85
C HIS A 96 -10.41 2.07 3.32
N HIS A 97 -10.56 1.86 4.64
CA HIS A 97 -11.38 0.75 5.13
C HIS A 97 -12.85 0.88 4.73
N GLN A 98 -13.41 2.10 4.81
CA GLN A 98 -14.79 2.32 4.34
C GLN A 98 -14.92 2.09 2.84
N TYR A 99 -13.93 2.53 2.03
CA TYR A 99 -13.92 2.26 0.61
C TYR A 99 -13.90 0.75 0.34
N VAL A 100 -12.98 0.01 0.96
CA VAL A 100 -12.86 -1.45 0.81
C VAL A 100 -14.17 -2.15 1.20
N LYS A 101 -14.76 -1.81 2.36
CA LYS A 101 -16.02 -2.39 2.84
C LYS A 101 -17.19 -2.15 1.90
N ASN A 102 -17.25 -0.98 1.27
CA ASN A 102 -18.32 -0.61 0.34
C ASN A 102 -18.11 -1.19 -1.06
N SER A 103 -16.88 -1.24 -1.53
CA SER A 103 -16.55 -1.64 -2.92
C SER A 103 -16.56 -3.16 -3.11
N ILE A 104 -16.07 -3.92 -2.13
CA ILE A 104 -15.95 -5.38 -2.26
C ILE A 104 -17.27 -6.09 -2.61
N PRO A 105 -18.42 -5.82 -1.97
CA PRO A 105 -19.68 -6.49 -2.33
C PRO A 105 -20.12 -6.18 -3.76
N VAL A 106 -19.89 -4.95 -4.23
CA VAL A 106 -20.25 -4.49 -5.58
C VAL A 106 -19.37 -5.19 -6.62
N ILE A 107 -18.06 -5.15 -6.41
CA ILE A 107 -17.07 -5.78 -7.30
C ILE A 107 -17.31 -7.30 -7.36
N SER A 108 -17.62 -7.95 -6.22
CA SER A 108 -17.94 -9.38 -6.17
C SER A 108 -19.17 -9.73 -7.00
N ALA A 109 -20.24 -8.92 -6.91
CA ALA A 109 -21.44 -9.13 -7.71
C ALA A 109 -21.17 -8.98 -9.22
N HIS A 110 -20.36 -8.00 -9.61
CA HIS A 110 -19.94 -7.83 -11.00
C HIS A 110 -19.02 -8.97 -11.46
N ALA A 111 -18.09 -9.42 -10.61
CA ALA A 111 -17.20 -10.57 -10.90
C ALA A 111 -17.99 -11.83 -11.21
N GLU A 112 -18.97 -12.16 -10.37
CA GLU A 112 -19.86 -13.31 -10.56
C GLU A 112 -20.66 -13.18 -11.86
N LYS A 113 -21.27 -12.01 -12.10
CA LYS A 113 -22.07 -11.74 -13.28
C LYS A 113 -21.26 -11.86 -14.56
N VAL A 114 -20.06 -11.27 -14.60
CA VAL A 114 -19.17 -11.31 -15.77
C VAL A 114 -18.68 -12.74 -16.01
N ALA A 115 -18.29 -13.47 -14.98
CA ALA A 115 -17.88 -14.87 -15.11
C ALA A 115 -19.02 -15.77 -15.65
N GLN A 116 -20.27 -15.56 -15.20
CA GLN A 116 -21.43 -16.31 -15.70
C GLN A 116 -21.73 -16.03 -17.16
N VAL A 117 -21.70 -14.76 -17.58
CA VAL A 117 -22.12 -14.35 -18.93
C VAL A 117 -21.01 -14.55 -19.94
N HIS A 118 -19.78 -14.21 -19.59
CA HIS A 118 -18.65 -14.16 -20.52
C HIS A 118 -17.66 -15.32 -20.36
N GLY A 119 -17.71 -16.07 -19.25
CA GLY A 119 -16.71 -17.10 -18.92
C GLY A 119 -16.51 -18.20 -19.96
N LYS A 120 -17.50 -18.44 -20.86
CA LYS A 120 -17.34 -19.38 -21.96
C LYS A 120 -16.35 -18.90 -23.01
N HIS A 121 -16.35 -17.61 -23.33
CA HIS A 121 -15.48 -16.98 -24.32
C HIS A 121 -14.25 -16.30 -23.67
N HIS A 122 -14.37 -15.94 -22.41
CA HIS A 122 -13.38 -15.28 -21.58
C HIS A 122 -13.13 -16.08 -20.29
N PRO A 123 -12.47 -17.27 -20.36
CA PRO A 123 -12.27 -18.16 -19.21
C PRO A 123 -11.48 -17.51 -18.07
N GLU A 124 -10.65 -16.52 -18.38
CA GLU A 124 -9.93 -15.71 -17.37
C GLU A 124 -10.87 -15.04 -16.37
N THR A 125 -12.11 -14.68 -16.78
CA THR A 125 -13.09 -14.05 -15.87
C THR A 125 -13.54 -14.97 -14.75
N ILE A 126 -13.57 -16.29 -15.00
CA ILE A 126 -13.88 -17.30 -13.98
C ILE A 126 -12.75 -17.36 -12.96
N GLU A 127 -11.51 -17.32 -13.42
CA GLU A 127 -10.34 -17.35 -12.53
C GLU A 127 -10.21 -16.07 -11.72
N ILE A 128 -10.44 -14.90 -12.34
CA ILE A 128 -10.46 -13.61 -11.65
C ILE A 128 -11.51 -13.59 -10.54
N ASN A 129 -12.73 -14.12 -10.79
CA ASN A 129 -13.78 -14.21 -9.80
C ASN A 129 -13.35 -15.07 -8.59
N LYS A 130 -12.65 -16.19 -8.81
CA LYS A 130 -12.12 -17.04 -7.74
C LYS A 130 -11.07 -16.30 -6.91
N ILE A 131 -10.09 -15.66 -7.58
CA ILE A 131 -9.02 -14.91 -6.91
C ILE A 131 -9.63 -13.76 -6.10
N PHE A 132 -10.56 -12.99 -6.67
CA PHE A 132 -11.21 -11.89 -5.97
C PHE A 132 -12.02 -12.34 -4.77
N SER A 133 -12.64 -13.53 -4.83
CA SER A 133 -13.34 -14.13 -3.68
C SER A 133 -12.39 -14.44 -2.51
N ILE A 134 -11.14 -14.84 -2.80
CA ILE A 134 -10.09 -15.02 -1.78
C ILE A 134 -9.72 -13.66 -1.19
N VAL A 135 -9.43 -12.67 -2.04
CA VAL A 135 -9.13 -11.29 -1.62
C VAL A 135 -10.23 -10.74 -0.69
N TYR A 136 -11.49 -10.93 -1.06
CA TYR A 136 -12.63 -10.52 -0.22
C TYR A 136 -12.58 -11.12 1.17
N LYS A 137 -12.46 -12.44 1.24
CA LYS A 137 -12.47 -13.16 2.53
C LYS A 137 -11.32 -12.71 3.42
N ASP A 138 -10.13 -12.60 2.83
CA ASP A 138 -8.90 -12.29 3.58
C ASP A 138 -8.90 -10.84 4.05
N LEU A 139 -9.26 -9.87 3.19
CA LEU A 139 -9.36 -8.46 3.58
C LEU A 139 -10.43 -8.21 4.65
N LYS A 140 -11.56 -8.91 4.59
CA LYS A 140 -12.59 -8.77 5.64
C LYS A 140 -12.05 -9.13 7.02
N GLN A 141 -11.26 -10.19 7.14
CA GLN A 141 -10.64 -10.60 8.40
C GLN A 141 -9.48 -9.69 8.79
N HIS A 142 -8.71 -9.24 7.82
CA HIS A 142 -7.61 -8.30 7.97
C HIS A 142 -8.07 -6.99 8.61
N LEU A 143 -9.02 -6.29 7.98
CA LEU A 143 -9.58 -5.03 8.50
C LEU A 143 -10.17 -5.17 9.90
N MET A 144 -10.80 -6.31 10.21
CA MET A 144 -11.32 -6.57 11.55
C MET A 144 -10.20 -6.64 12.60
N LYS A 145 -9.07 -7.34 12.29
CA LYS A 145 -7.92 -7.41 13.21
C LYS A 145 -7.29 -6.04 13.44
N GLU A 146 -7.22 -5.21 12.40
CA GLU A 146 -6.70 -3.86 12.55
C GLU A 146 -7.61 -2.98 13.39
N GLU A 147 -8.91 -2.94 13.08
CA GLU A 147 -9.86 -2.09 13.78
C GLU A 147 -10.14 -2.52 15.22
N GLU A 148 -10.07 -3.82 15.52
CA GLU A 148 -10.37 -4.35 16.86
C GLU A 148 -9.14 -4.55 17.74
N ILE A 149 -7.95 -4.73 17.16
CA ILE A 149 -6.73 -5.07 17.91
C ILE A 149 -5.62 -4.04 17.70
N LEU A 150 -5.12 -3.91 16.47
CA LEU A 150 -3.89 -3.15 16.20
C LEU A 150 -4.11 -1.64 16.36
N PHE A 151 -5.13 -1.08 15.73
CA PHE A 151 -5.40 0.36 15.77
C PHE A 151 -5.82 0.89 17.14
N PRO A 152 -6.65 0.17 17.92
CA PRO A 152 -6.87 0.54 19.32
C PRO A 152 -5.59 0.56 20.15
N TYR A 153 -4.67 -0.39 19.93
CA TYR A 153 -3.40 -0.40 20.62
C TYR A 153 -2.48 0.75 20.18
N ILE A 154 -2.45 1.09 18.89
CA ILE A 154 -1.71 2.29 18.41
C ILE A 154 -2.23 3.56 19.09
N LYS A 155 -3.56 3.73 19.19
CA LYS A 155 -4.16 4.86 19.92
C LYS A 155 -3.82 4.84 21.41
N TYR A 156 -3.76 3.66 22.03
CA TYR A 156 -3.36 3.50 23.41
C TYR A 156 -1.92 3.96 23.66
N ILE A 157 -0.95 3.53 22.85
CA ILE A 157 0.47 3.95 23.05
C ILE A 157 0.66 5.45 22.80
N VAL A 158 -0.09 6.06 21.89
CA VAL A 158 -0.11 7.53 21.72
C VAL A 158 -0.62 8.22 22.98
N LYS A 159 -1.72 7.72 23.58
CA LYS A 159 -2.25 8.27 24.84
C LYS A 159 -1.26 8.12 26.00
N VAL A 160 -0.61 6.95 26.12
CA VAL A 160 0.43 6.69 27.14
C VAL A 160 1.58 7.69 26.99
N LYS A 161 2.11 7.84 25.77
CA LYS A 161 3.16 8.82 25.45
C LYS A 161 2.77 10.24 25.86
N ASN A 162 1.56 10.69 25.47
CA ASN A 162 1.09 12.05 25.71
C ASN A 162 0.87 12.34 27.21
N ASN A 163 0.35 11.36 27.95
CA ASN A 163 0.07 11.47 29.38
C ASN A 163 1.31 11.16 30.26
N ARG A 164 2.42 10.71 29.67
CA ARG A 164 3.60 10.22 30.40
C ARG A 164 3.23 9.19 31.47
N SER A 165 2.29 8.29 31.13
CA SER A 165 1.84 7.25 32.05
C SER A 165 2.60 5.94 31.79
N LYS A 166 2.68 5.09 32.83
CA LYS A 166 3.34 3.79 32.70
C LYS A 166 2.62 2.92 31.68
N PRO A 167 3.32 2.36 30.65
CA PRO A 167 2.69 1.48 29.69
C PRO A 167 2.38 0.10 30.28
N GLU A 168 1.30 -0.52 29.80
CA GLU A 168 1.00 -1.92 30.07
C GLU A 168 1.35 -2.76 28.84
N ARG A 169 1.96 -3.92 29.06
CA ARG A 169 2.28 -4.83 27.96
C ARG A 169 1.01 -5.47 27.41
N PRO A 170 0.80 -5.45 26.10
CA PRO A 170 -0.35 -6.09 25.50
C PRO A 170 -0.23 -7.63 25.57
N TYR A 171 -1.36 -8.33 25.46
CA TYR A 171 -1.38 -9.81 25.48
C TYR A 171 -0.58 -10.45 24.34
N PHE A 172 -0.39 -9.74 23.24
CA PHE A 172 0.42 -10.17 22.09
C PHE A 172 1.92 -9.82 22.24
N GLY A 173 2.36 -9.31 23.39
CA GLY A 173 3.76 -9.03 23.75
C GLY A 173 4.31 -7.72 23.21
N SER A 174 4.43 -7.54 21.91
CA SER A 174 4.89 -6.31 21.23
C SER A 174 4.06 -6.08 19.98
N ILE A 175 3.88 -4.81 19.64
CA ILE A 175 3.18 -4.36 18.41
C ILE A 175 3.80 -4.95 17.13
N LYS A 176 5.09 -5.32 17.17
CA LYS A 176 5.77 -5.96 16.03
C LYS A 176 5.09 -7.27 15.62
N ASN A 177 4.51 -8.01 16.57
CA ASN A 177 3.86 -9.29 16.28
C ASN A 177 2.62 -9.14 15.39
N PRO A 178 1.60 -8.33 15.74
CA PRO A 178 0.48 -8.10 14.84
C PRO A 178 0.90 -7.36 13.57
N ILE A 179 1.86 -6.43 13.61
CA ILE A 179 2.36 -5.74 12.40
C ILE A 179 2.94 -6.74 11.40
N ASN A 180 3.82 -7.66 11.81
CA ASN A 180 4.39 -8.68 10.91
C ASN A 180 3.30 -9.52 10.24
N MET A 181 2.20 -9.82 10.96
CA MET A 181 1.05 -10.51 10.39
C MET A 181 0.36 -9.67 9.32
N MET A 182 0.10 -8.37 9.61
CA MET A 182 -0.52 -7.45 8.65
C MET A 182 0.32 -7.33 7.38
N GLU A 183 1.63 -7.11 7.51
CA GLU A 183 2.56 -7.03 6.37
C GLU A 183 2.55 -8.30 5.49
N SER A 184 2.47 -9.48 6.11
CA SER A 184 2.33 -10.75 5.38
C SER A 184 1.00 -10.86 4.63
N GLU A 185 -0.10 -10.40 5.25
CA GLU A 185 -1.43 -10.39 4.62
C GLU A 185 -1.49 -9.36 3.48
N HIS A 186 -0.83 -8.20 3.62
CA HIS A 186 -0.67 -7.21 2.56
C HIS A 186 0.06 -7.78 1.34
N THR A 187 1.15 -8.52 1.58
CA THR A 187 1.89 -9.19 0.50
C THR A 187 1.00 -10.18 -0.24
N SER A 188 0.23 -11.00 0.48
CA SER A 188 -0.71 -11.96 -0.12
C SER A 188 -1.79 -11.28 -0.96
N ALA A 189 -2.39 -10.19 -0.44
CA ALA A 189 -3.39 -9.41 -1.15
C ALA A 189 -2.80 -8.77 -2.43
N GLY A 190 -1.60 -8.17 -2.32
CA GLY A 190 -0.87 -7.59 -3.44
C GLY A 190 -0.56 -8.62 -4.55
N ASP A 191 -0.09 -9.82 -4.19
CA ASP A 191 0.19 -10.89 -5.14
C ASP A 191 -1.10 -11.37 -5.85
N ASN A 192 -2.24 -11.44 -5.14
CA ASN A 192 -3.53 -11.77 -5.73
C ASN A 192 -4.00 -10.70 -6.73
N LEU A 193 -3.90 -9.42 -6.38
CA LEU A 193 -4.26 -8.32 -7.29
C LEU A 193 -3.32 -8.23 -8.50
N PHE A 194 -2.03 -8.47 -8.30
CA PHE A 194 -1.09 -8.59 -9.41
C PHE A 194 -1.47 -9.72 -10.40
N ASN A 195 -1.94 -10.87 -9.88
CA ASN A 195 -2.43 -11.95 -10.72
C ASN A 195 -3.70 -11.56 -11.50
N ILE A 196 -4.64 -10.84 -10.87
CA ILE A 196 -5.81 -10.26 -11.53
C ILE A 196 -5.38 -9.29 -12.64
N ARG A 197 -4.46 -8.37 -12.34
CA ARG A 197 -3.91 -7.43 -13.33
C ARG A 197 -3.30 -8.15 -14.54
N LYS A 198 -2.58 -9.23 -14.29
CA LYS A 198 -1.99 -10.07 -15.35
C LYS A 198 -3.07 -10.77 -16.20
N LEU A 199 -4.05 -11.39 -15.57
CA LEU A 199 -5.15 -12.10 -16.26
C LEU A 199 -6.00 -11.14 -17.11
N THR A 200 -6.17 -9.89 -16.65
CA THR A 200 -6.92 -8.85 -17.35
C THR A 200 -6.09 -8.13 -18.43
N ASN A 201 -4.83 -8.53 -18.64
CA ASN A 201 -3.90 -7.79 -19.49
C ASN A 201 -3.89 -6.28 -19.13
N ASN A 202 -3.62 -5.97 -17.84
CA ASN A 202 -3.65 -4.62 -17.30
C ASN A 202 -5.01 -3.92 -17.46
N TYR A 203 -6.10 -4.64 -17.14
CA TYR A 203 -7.50 -4.17 -17.21
C TYR A 203 -7.95 -3.76 -18.62
N SER A 204 -7.34 -4.33 -19.64
CA SER A 204 -7.70 -4.12 -21.05
C SER A 204 -9.01 -4.82 -21.37
N LEU A 205 -9.97 -4.08 -21.96
CA LEU A 205 -11.27 -4.62 -22.29
C LEU A 205 -11.21 -5.39 -23.62
N PRO A 206 -11.83 -6.59 -23.71
CA PRO A 206 -12.04 -7.27 -24.98
C PRO A 206 -13.07 -6.51 -25.85
N ALA A 207 -13.02 -6.72 -27.15
CA ALA A 207 -13.86 -5.99 -28.11
C ALA A 207 -15.37 -6.25 -27.94
N ASP A 208 -15.73 -7.40 -27.35
CA ASP A 208 -17.11 -7.82 -27.07
C ASP A 208 -17.54 -7.56 -25.61
N ALA A 209 -16.79 -6.73 -24.87
CA ALA A 209 -17.13 -6.37 -23.51
C ALA A 209 -18.45 -5.61 -23.43
N CYS A 210 -19.37 -6.09 -22.59
CA CYS A 210 -20.59 -5.36 -22.26
C CYS A 210 -20.34 -4.27 -21.21
N THR A 211 -21.33 -3.42 -20.96
CA THR A 211 -21.21 -2.34 -19.96
C THR A 211 -20.82 -2.86 -18.56
N THR A 212 -21.41 -3.97 -18.09
CA THR A 212 -21.06 -4.57 -16.79
C THR A 212 -19.61 -5.02 -16.77
N TYR A 213 -19.09 -5.59 -17.85
CA TYR A 213 -17.71 -6.01 -17.96
C TYR A 213 -16.75 -4.80 -17.87
N SER A 214 -17.07 -3.74 -18.62
CA SER A 214 -16.30 -2.48 -18.58
C SER A 214 -16.29 -1.85 -17.18
N THR A 215 -17.46 -1.78 -16.53
CA THR A 215 -17.56 -1.28 -15.16
C THR A 215 -16.73 -2.12 -14.19
N TYR A 216 -16.82 -3.45 -14.28
CA TYR A 216 -16.08 -4.37 -13.45
C TYR A 216 -14.56 -4.17 -13.52
N TYR A 217 -14.01 -4.06 -14.73
CA TYR A 217 -12.56 -3.86 -14.88
C TYR A 217 -12.08 -2.50 -14.37
N LYS A 218 -12.92 -1.48 -14.55
CA LYS A 218 -12.65 -0.15 -13.98
C LYS A 218 -12.63 -0.21 -12.45
N GLU A 219 -13.64 -0.86 -11.85
CA GLU A 219 -13.73 -1.01 -10.38
C GLU A 219 -12.57 -1.83 -9.81
N LEU A 220 -12.14 -2.91 -10.49
CA LEU A 220 -10.97 -3.70 -10.07
C LEU A 220 -9.70 -2.84 -10.06
N LYS A 221 -9.51 -2.02 -11.10
CA LYS A 221 -8.36 -1.12 -11.19
C LYS A 221 -8.36 -0.07 -10.08
N GLU A 222 -9.49 0.60 -9.87
CA GLU A 222 -9.66 1.59 -8.80
C GLU A 222 -9.45 0.97 -7.41
N PHE A 223 -9.91 -0.27 -7.21
CA PHE A 223 -9.71 -1.01 -5.98
C PHE A 223 -8.24 -1.34 -5.71
N GLU A 224 -7.51 -1.78 -6.72
CA GLU A 224 -6.07 -2.03 -6.61
C GLU A 224 -5.29 -0.75 -6.30
N GLU A 225 -5.60 0.36 -6.97
CA GLU A 225 -4.97 1.67 -6.75
C GLU A 225 -5.23 2.20 -5.33
N ASP A 226 -6.44 2.01 -4.79
CA ASP A 226 -6.76 2.40 -3.41
C ASP A 226 -6.03 1.50 -2.39
N LEU A 227 -6.02 0.16 -2.62
CA LEU A 227 -5.33 -0.76 -1.73
C LEU A 227 -3.82 -0.51 -1.69
N HIS A 228 -3.18 -0.13 -2.80
CA HIS A 228 -1.77 0.25 -2.80
C HIS A 228 -1.50 1.47 -1.92
N LYS A 229 -2.36 2.49 -1.95
CA LYS A 229 -2.24 3.68 -1.08
C LYS A 229 -2.46 3.33 0.38
N HIS A 230 -3.47 2.53 0.66
CA HIS A 230 -3.80 2.02 1.99
C HIS A 230 -2.59 1.30 2.60
N VAL A 231 -2.12 0.23 1.95
CA VAL A 231 -0.97 -0.57 2.39
C VAL A 231 0.30 0.27 2.52
N TYR A 232 0.51 1.23 1.60
CA TYR A 232 1.63 2.16 1.71
C TYR A 232 1.58 3.00 2.99
N LEU A 233 0.42 3.58 3.33
CA LEU A 233 0.25 4.40 4.53
C LEU A 233 0.55 3.60 5.80
N GLU A 234 0.21 2.33 5.82
CA GLU A 234 0.46 1.42 6.94
C GLU A 234 1.91 0.95 6.99
N ASN A 235 2.38 0.27 5.96
CA ASN A 235 3.71 -0.33 5.94
C ASN A 235 4.84 0.71 5.99
N SER A 236 4.66 1.85 5.33
CA SER A 236 5.74 2.84 5.18
C SER A 236 5.68 3.97 6.20
N ILE A 237 4.53 4.22 6.84
CA ILE A 237 4.37 5.35 7.74
C ILE A 237 3.83 4.92 9.11
N LEU A 238 2.62 4.35 9.18
CA LEU A 238 1.95 4.05 10.44
C LEU A 238 2.72 3.04 11.28
N PHE A 239 3.03 1.88 10.72
CA PHE A 239 3.66 0.78 11.44
C PHE A 239 5.07 1.12 11.94
N PRO A 240 5.98 1.68 11.12
CA PRO A 240 7.31 2.08 11.60
C PRO A 240 7.28 3.14 12.69
N LYS A 241 6.34 4.10 12.61
CA LYS A 241 6.16 5.13 13.65
C LYS A 241 5.61 4.53 14.94
N ALA A 242 4.63 3.63 14.84
CA ALA A 242 4.02 2.97 16.00
C ALA A 242 5.03 2.12 16.77
N ILE A 243 5.88 1.34 16.05
CA ILE A 243 6.97 0.57 16.67
C ILE A 243 7.91 1.48 17.46
N LYS A 244 8.34 2.60 16.85
CA LYS A 244 9.24 3.56 17.54
C LYS A 244 8.60 4.18 18.79
N VAL A 245 7.29 4.45 18.75
CA VAL A 245 6.57 4.98 19.92
C VAL A 245 6.49 3.92 21.01
N GLU A 246 6.14 2.65 20.69
CA GLU A 246 6.12 1.56 21.66
C GLU A 246 7.49 1.38 22.32
N GLU A 247 8.56 1.25 21.54
CA GLU A 247 9.92 1.08 22.05
C GLU A 247 10.29 2.22 23.02
N LYS A 248 10.01 3.46 22.62
CA LYS A 248 10.37 4.62 23.44
C LYS A 248 9.63 4.66 24.78
N ILE A 249 8.30 4.44 24.80
CA ILE A 249 7.52 4.49 26.05
C ILE A 249 7.89 3.36 27.01
N PHE A 250 8.28 2.17 26.53
CA PHE A 250 8.74 1.11 27.40
C PHE A 250 10.14 1.38 27.95
N GLN A 251 11.07 1.91 27.14
CA GLN A 251 12.41 2.29 27.62
C GLN A 251 12.36 3.36 28.71
N GLU A 252 11.48 4.35 28.60
CA GLU A 252 11.34 5.42 29.60
C GLU A 252 10.85 4.93 30.99
N PHE A 253 10.33 3.70 31.10
CA PHE A 253 9.80 3.11 32.34
C PHE A 253 10.51 1.83 32.78
N GLU A 254 11.56 1.38 32.08
CA GLU A 254 12.40 0.25 32.48
C GLU A 254 13.58 0.72 33.37
N ASP A 255 13.88 2.03 33.44
CA ASP A 255 14.84 2.70 34.37
C ASP A 255 14.15 3.11 35.70
#